data_176bbde6ef94f1a7c7cddc2fb8245947
#
_entry.id   176bbde6ef94f1a7c7cddc2fb8245947
#
_cell.length_a   1.000
_cell.length_b   1.000
_cell.length_c   1.000
_cell.angle_alpha   90.00
_cell.angle_beta   90.00
_cell.angle_gamma   90.00
#
_symmetry.space_group_name_H-M   'P 1'
#
loop_
_entity.id
_entity.type
_entity.pdbx_description
1 polymer ?
#
loop_
_entity_poly.entity_id
_entity_poly.type
_entity_poly.pdbx_seq_one_letter_code
_entity_poly.pdbx_strand_id
1 'polypeptide(L)'
;MIPKQNDSYSFSIVKKDIKKTVLLSVILSATIGHSSAYAVDYRDALKLYAHSQIVNDSQYQCFYKLITKESNWRVEAKNGSHFGLGQMRNTKYRDLDGFTQVRWSIKYIKGRYGSMCNAWAFSKAKGYH
;
A
#
# COMPACT_ATOMS: atom_id res chain seq x y z
N MET A 1 28.97 42.08 -36.02
CA MET A 1 29.69 42.85 -35.02
C MET A 1 28.93 42.83 -33.71
N ILE A 2 29.44 42.12 -32.72
CA ILE A 2 28.83 41.99 -31.38
C ILE A 2 29.75 42.78 -30.45
N PRO A 3 29.28 43.81 -29.71
CA PRO A 3 30.13 44.50 -28.76
C PRO A 3 30.27 43.63 -27.49
N LYS A 4 31.52 43.44 -27.08
CA LYS A 4 31.88 42.87 -25.78
C LYS A 4 31.60 43.91 -24.72
N GLN A 5 30.75 43.55 -23.73
CA GLN A 5 30.55 44.37 -22.54
C GLN A 5 31.31 43.68 -21.41
N ASN A 6 32.42 44.35 -21.00
CA ASN A 6 33.17 44.03 -19.80
C ASN A 6 32.54 44.84 -18.63
N ASP A 7 31.81 44.21 -17.78
CA ASP A 7 31.40 44.83 -16.53
C ASP A 7 32.14 44.17 -15.36
N SER A 8 33.27 44.83 -15.01
CA SER A 8 33.99 44.57 -13.79
C SER A 8 33.20 45.20 -12.64
N TYR A 9 32.41 44.43 -11.93
CA TYR A 9 31.88 44.92 -10.66
C TYR A 9 32.92 44.75 -9.57
N SER A 10 33.57 45.91 -9.23
CA SER A 10 34.41 46.03 -8.08
C SER A 10 33.54 46.03 -6.81
N PHE A 11 33.64 44.95 -6.04
CA PHE A 11 32.93 44.82 -4.76
C PHE A 11 33.78 45.53 -3.67
N SER A 12 33.49 46.79 -3.42
CA SER A 12 34.08 47.52 -2.31
C SER A 12 33.46 47.09 -0.99
N ILE A 13 34.21 46.30 -0.22
CA ILE A 13 33.82 45.96 1.15
C ILE A 13 33.98 47.17 2.03
N VAL A 14 32.90 47.86 2.33
CA VAL A 14 32.86 48.89 3.37
C VAL A 14 32.86 48.21 4.74
N LYS A 15 33.99 48.27 5.43
CA LYS A 15 34.07 47.93 6.85
C LYS A 15 33.26 48.95 7.63
N LYS A 16 32.05 48.61 8.03
CA LYS A 16 31.25 49.39 8.97
C LYS A 16 31.20 48.67 10.31
N ASP A 17 31.55 49.43 11.31
CA ASP A 17 31.68 49.06 12.71
C ASP A 17 30.47 48.30 13.24
N ILE A 18 30.75 47.07 13.68
CA ILE A 18 29.79 46.21 14.40
C ILE A 18 29.90 46.56 15.88
N LYS A 19 29.23 47.60 16.30
CA LYS A 19 28.95 47.82 17.73
C LYS A 19 27.49 48.16 17.89
N LYS A 20 26.78 47.27 18.59
CA LYS A 20 25.45 47.43 19.16
C LYS A 20 24.28 47.53 18.19
N THR A 21 23.86 46.40 17.69
CA THR A 21 22.44 46.21 17.43
C THR A 21 22.12 44.77 17.87
N VAL A 22 21.40 44.64 18.98
CA VAL A 22 20.76 43.39 19.40
C VAL A 22 19.69 43.14 18.37
N LEU A 23 20.01 42.30 17.41
CA LEU A 23 19.03 41.77 16.47
C LEU A 23 18.22 40.73 17.20
N LEU A 24 17.00 41.11 17.50
CA LEU A 24 15.93 40.18 17.89
C LEU A 24 15.70 39.24 16.71
N SER A 25 16.43 38.14 16.72
CA SER A 25 16.21 37.03 15.76
C SER A 25 14.88 36.40 16.13
N VAL A 26 13.81 36.86 15.50
CA VAL A 26 12.58 36.09 15.46
C VAL A 26 12.91 34.82 14.67
N ILE A 27 13.23 33.74 15.38
CA ILE A 27 13.31 32.41 14.83
C ILE A 27 11.87 32.05 14.47
N LEU A 28 11.50 32.32 13.23
CA LEU A 28 10.29 31.75 12.64
C LEU A 28 10.52 30.25 12.54
N SER A 29 10.21 29.53 13.60
CA SER A 29 10.21 28.10 13.64
C SER A 29 9.11 27.65 12.68
N ALA A 30 9.47 27.46 11.42
CA ALA A 30 8.66 26.71 10.49
C ALA A 30 8.52 25.30 11.09
N THR A 31 7.43 25.05 11.80
CA THR A 31 7.01 23.70 12.12
C THR A 31 6.67 23.05 10.79
N ILE A 32 7.67 22.39 10.21
CA ILE A 32 7.43 21.45 9.13
C ILE A 32 6.58 20.38 9.77
N GLY A 33 5.26 20.49 9.56
CA GLY A 33 4.33 19.45 9.93
C GLY A 33 4.81 18.15 9.27
N HIS A 34 5.37 17.27 10.08
CA HIS A 34 5.67 15.92 9.63
C HIS A 34 4.31 15.27 9.37
N SER A 35 3.87 15.34 8.13
CA SER A 35 2.80 14.45 7.65
C SER A 35 3.35 13.05 7.80
N SER A 36 3.00 12.38 8.89
CA SER A 36 3.21 10.94 9.02
C SER A 36 2.40 10.31 7.89
N ALA A 37 3.05 10.05 6.77
CA ALA A 37 2.50 9.19 5.75
C ALA A 37 2.35 7.81 6.42
N TYR A 38 1.14 7.50 6.87
CA TYR A 38 0.84 6.16 7.36
C TYR A 38 1.04 5.21 6.19
N ALA A 39 2.11 4.42 6.26
CA ALA A 39 2.31 3.34 5.31
C ALA A 39 1.12 2.37 5.45
N VAL A 40 0.34 2.23 4.40
CA VAL A 40 -0.76 1.27 4.37
C VAL A 40 -0.15 -0.12 4.50
N ASP A 41 -0.59 -0.89 5.51
CA ASP A 41 -0.16 -2.28 5.65
C ASP A 41 -0.48 -3.03 4.34
N TYR A 42 0.45 -3.85 3.87
CA TYR A 42 0.30 -4.61 2.63
C TYR A 42 -0.99 -5.46 2.64
N ARG A 43 -1.35 -6.04 3.77
CA ARG A 43 -2.62 -6.76 3.93
C ARG A 43 -3.84 -5.87 3.74
N ASP A 44 -3.79 -4.65 4.22
CA ASP A 44 -4.89 -3.69 4.04
C ASP A 44 -4.98 -3.23 2.58
N ALA A 45 -3.85 -3.06 1.90
CA ALA A 45 -3.84 -2.82 0.46
C ALA A 45 -4.49 -3.97 -0.33
N LEU A 46 -4.22 -5.23 0.04
CA LEU A 46 -4.87 -6.40 -0.57
C LEU A 46 -6.38 -6.45 -0.31
N LYS A 47 -6.82 -6.10 0.88
CA LYS A 47 -8.26 -6.02 1.23
C LYS A 47 -8.97 -4.95 0.40
N LEU A 48 -8.39 -3.75 0.31
CA LEU A 48 -8.92 -2.67 -0.52
C LEU A 48 -8.98 -3.06 -2.00
N TYR A 49 -7.93 -3.69 -2.49
CA TYR A 49 -7.90 -4.21 -3.85
C TYR A 49 -8.99 -5.26 -4.09
N ALA A 50 -9.14 -6.23 -3.19
CA ALA A 50 -10.20 -7.24 -3.29
C ALA A 50 -11.59 -6.59 -3.31
N HIS A 51 -11.83 -5.56 -2.49
CA HIS A 51 -13.08 -4.81 -2.48
C HIS A 51 -13.33 -4.12 -3.82
N SER A 52 -12.30 -3.54 -4.45
CA SER A 52 -12.42 -2.93 -5.78
C SER A 52 -12.74 -3.95 -6.89
N GLN A 53 -12.34 -5.21 -6.72
CA GLN A 53 -12.63 -6.29 -7.68
C GLN A 53 -14.00 -6.96 -7.44
N ILE A 54 -14.52 -6.85 -6.23
CA ILE A 54 -15.81 -7.42 -5.82
C ILE A 54 -16.73 -6.26 -5.44
N VAL A 55 -17.38 -5.65 -6.44
CA VAL A 55 -18.18 -4.44 -6.28
C VAL A 55 -19.37 -4.62 -5.31
N ASN A 56 -19.94 -5.81 -5.24
CA ASN A 56 -21.03 -6.12 -4.32
C ASN A 56 -20.49 -6.33 -2.90
N ASP A 57 -20.89 -5.47 -1.98
CA ASP A 57 -20.37 -5.48 -0.61
C ASP A 57 -20.65 -6.80 0.13
N SER A 58 -21.85 -7.38 -0.01
CA SER A 58 -22.17 -8.67 0.62
C SER A 58 -21.24 -9.79 0.14
N GLN A 59 -20.94 -9.82 -1.17
CA GLN A 59 -19.99 -10.78 -1.74
C GLN A 59 -18.56 -10.52 -1.25
N TYR A 60 -18.16 -9.25 -1.16
CA TYR A 60 -16.86 -8.89 -0.60
C TYR A 60 -16.74 -9.34 0.87
N GLN A 61 -17.76 -9.10 1.71
CA GLN A 61 -17.73 -9.55 3.10
C GLN A 61 -17.59 -11.09 3.22
N CYS A 62 -18.22 -11.84 2.34
CA CYS A 62 -18.05 -13.29 2.29
C CYS A 62 -16.62 -13.68 1.88
N PHE A 63 -16.06 -13.01 0.87
CA PHE A 63 -14.66 -13.21 0.45
C PHE A 63 -13.69 -12.85 1.57
N TYR A 64 -13.89 -11.69 2.20
CA TYR A 64 -13.07 -11.23 3.31
C TYR A 64 -12.99 -12.28 4.43
N LYS A 65 -14.15 -12.81 4.87
CA LYS A 65 -14.23 -13.83 5.92
C LYS A 65 -13.52 -15.12 5.49
N LEU A 66 -13.68 -15.53 4.24
CA LEU A 66 -13.05 -16.73 3.69
C LEU A 66 -11.52 -16.59 3.71
N ILE A 67 -10.98 -15.53 3.13
CA ILE A 67 -9.52 -15.31 3.07
C ILE A 67 -8.92 -15.09 4.47
N THR A 68 -9.65 -14.44 5.37
CA THR A 68 -9.22 -14.31 6.77
C THR A 68 -9.09 -15.69 7.43
N LYS A 69 -10.05 -16.58 7.23
CA LYS A 69 -10.00 -17.95 7.76
C LYS A 69 -8.84 -18.75 7.15
N GLU A 70 -8.61 -18.63 5.85
CA GLU A 70 -7.64 -19.46 5.13
C GLU A 70 -6.19 -19.06 5.42
N SER A 71 -5.88 -17.76 5.45
CA SER A 71 -4.51 -17.27 5.51
C SER A 71 -4.30 -16.09 6.44
N ASN A 72 -5.37 -15.49 6.95
CA ASN A 72 -5.34 -14.17 7.58
C ASN A 72 -4.66 -13.13 6.68
N TRP A 73 -4.96 -13.17 5.38
CA TRP A 73 -4.42 -12.28 4.35
C TRP A 73 -2.89 -12.33 4.20
N ARG A 74 -2.27 -13.45 4.54
CA ARG A 74 -0.82 -13.66 4.36
C ARG A 74 -0.55 -14.33 3.01
N VAL A 75 0.18 -13.62 2.17
CA VAL A 75 0.55 -14.08 0.81
C VAL A 75 1.42 -15.34 0.86
N GLU A 76 2.28 -15.43 1.86
CA GLU A 76 3.22 -16.54 2.06
C GLU A 76 2.66 -17.68 2.92
N ALA A 77 1.36 -17.62 3.25
CA ALA A 77 0.75 -18.66 4.08
C ALA A 77 0.91 -20.03 3.43
N LYS A 78 1.28 -21.02 4.25
CA LYS A 78 1.47 -22.40 3.81
C LYS A 78 0.89 -23.35 4.85
N ASN A 79 0.08 -24.31 4.38
CA ASN A 79 -0.42 -25.41 5.17
C ASN A 79 -0.32 -26.70 4.35
N GLY A 80 0.73 -27.49 4.61
CA GLY A 80 1.06 -28.66 3.81
C GLY A 80 1.29 -28.30 2.33
N SER A 81 0.42 -28.79 1.44
CA SER A 81 0.44 -28.52 0.00
C SER A 81 -0.43 -27.33 -0.44
N HIS A 82 -0.99 -26.57 0.50
CA HIS A 82 -1.86 -25.43 0.24
C HIS A 82 -1.10 -24.13 0.49
N PHE A 83 -1.28 -23.15 -0.38
CA PHE A 83 -0.45 -21.94 -0.42
C PHE A 83 -1.27 -20.67 -0.55
N GLY A 84 -0.70 -19.59 -0.01
CA GLY A 84 -1.11 -18.21 -0.24
C GLY A 84 -2.46 -17.83 0.35
N LEU A 85 -3.01 -16.73 -0.14
CA LEU A 85 -4.23 -16.11 0.38
C LEU A 85 -5.42 -17.07 0.40
N GLY A 86 -5.64 -17.79 -0.68
CA GLY A 86 -6.77 -18.73 -0.85
C GLY A 86 -6.44 -20.17 -0.52
N GLN A 87 -5.29 -20.45 0.06
CA GLN A 87 -4.84 -21.81 0.40
C GLN A 87 -5.05 -22.81 -0.75
N MET A 88 -4.59 -22.41 -1.95
CA MET A 88 -4.72 -23.24 -3.14
C MET A 88 -3.63 -24.31 -3.21
N ARG A 89 -4.00 -25.52 -3.63
CA ARG A 89 -3.05 -26.61 -3.92
C ARG A 89 -2.44 -26.44 -5.32
N ASN A 90 -1.66 -25.34 -5.46
CA ASN A 90 -1.06 -24.96 -6.74
C ASN A 90 0.25 -24.21 -6.50
N THR A 91 1.38 -24.76 -6.98
CA THR A 91 2.70 -24.16 -6.83
C THR A 91 2.87 -22.85 -7.63
N LYS A 92 2.22 -22.75 -8.80
CA LYS A 92 2.22 -21.50 -9.58
C LYS A 92 1.52 -20.37 -8.81
N TYR A 93 0.42 -20.69 -8.13
CA TYR A 93 -0.28 -19.73 -7.28
C TYR A 93 0.59 -19.25 -6.12
N ARG A 94 1.37 -20.13 -5.49
CA ARG A 94 2.32 -19.82 -4.43
C ARG A 94 3.28 -18.70 -4.81
N ASP A 95 3.75 -18.73 -6.06
CA ASP A 95 4.83 -17.86 -6.53
C ASP A 95 4.31 -16.52 -7.10
N LEU A 96 2.99 -16.27 -7.03
CA LEU A 96 2.35 -15.03 -7.45
C LEU A 96 2.43 -13.96 -6.35
N ASP A 97 2.47 -12.70 -6.77
CA ASP A 97 2.27 -11.56 -5.85
C ASP A 97 0.85 -11.56 -5.26
N GLY A 98 0.66 -10.85 -4.15
CA GLY A 98 -0.61 -10.87 -3.42
C GLY A 98 -1.80 -10.36 -4.23
N PHE A 99 -1.64 -9.32 -5.06
CA PHE A 99 -2.73 -8.81 -5.90
C PHE A 99 -3.15 -9.83 -6.95
N THR A 100 -2.20 -10.54 -7.53
CA THR A 100 -2.47 -11.62 -8.47
C THR A 100 -3.10 -12.81 -7.75
N GLN A 101 -2.67 -13.15 -6.53
CA GLN A 101 -3.32 -14.17 -5.72
C GLN A 101 -4.78 -13.81 -5.42
N VAL A 102 -5.11 -12.55 -5.14
CA VAL A 102 -6.51 -12.08 -4.99
C VAL A 102 -7.32 -12.37 -6.24
N ARG A 103 -6.83 -11.96 -7.43
CA ARG A 103 -7.53 -12.20 -8.71
C ARG A 103 -7.76 -13.69 -8.99
N TRP A 104 -6.76 -14.52 -8.73
CA TRP A 104 -6.86 -15.96 -8.90
C TRP A 104 -7.88 -16.56 -7.93
N SER A 105 -7.88 -16.14 -6.67
CA SER A 105 -8.86 -16.60 -5.68
C SER A 105 -10.28 -16.26 -6.08
N ILE A 106 -10.52 -15.01 -6.53
CA ILE A 106 -11.83 -14.58 -7.03
C ILE A 106 -12.28 -15.44 -8.21
N LYS A 107 -11.40 -15.64 -9.20
CA LYS A 107 -11.71 -16.48 -10.38
C LYS A 107 -12.03 -17.93 -10.00
N TYR A 108 -11.20 -18.51 -9.14
CA TYR A 108 -11.39 -19.87 -8.65
C TYR A 108 -12.74 -20.05 -7.93
N ILE A 109 -13.02 -19.14 -6.99
CA ILE A 109 -14.25 -19.19 -6.20
C ILE A 109 -15.47 -19.04 -7.09
N LYS A 110 -15.48 -18.09 -8.02
CA LYS A 110 -16.59 -17.92 -8.99
C LYS A 110 -16.80 -19.16 -9.83
N GLY A 111 -15.72 -19.76 -10.33
CA GLY A 111 -15.80 -20.97 -11.16
C GLY A 111 -16.29 -22.20 -10.40
N ARG A 112 -15.88 -22.35 -9.13
CA ARG A 112 -16.20 -23.56 -8.35
C ARG A 112 -17.52 -23.47 -7.57
N TYR A 113 -17.83 -22.29 -7.02
CA TYR A 113 -18.97 -22.10 -6.11
C TYR A 113 -20.04 -21.15 -6.65
N GLY A 114 -19.78 -20.51 -7.76
CA GLY A 114 -20.66 -19.50 -8.36
C GLY A 114 -20.62 -18.13 -7.69
N SER A 115 -20.43 -18.08 -6.37
CA SER A 115 -20.35 -16.82 -5.62
C SER A 115 -19.43 -16.93 -4.40
N MET A 116 -19.01 -15.77 -3.88
CA MET A 116 -18.18 -15.70 -2.67
C MET A 116 -18.94 -16.18 -1.44
N CYS A 117 -20.21 -15.87 -1.35
CA CYS A 117 -21.05 -16.29 -0.22
C CYS A 117 -21.35 -17.80 -0.24
N ASN A 118 -21.49 -18.42 -1.42
CA ASN A 118 -21.59 -19.86 -1.52
C ASN A 118 -20.30 -20.56 -1.05
N ALA A 119 -19.14 -20.04 -1.44
CA ALA A 119 -17.84 -20.55 -0.98
C ALA A 119 -17.69 -20.44 0.53
N TRP A 120 -18.06 -19.29 1.10
CA TRP A 120 -18.05 -19.09 2.54
C TRP A 120 -18.99 -20.05 3.26
N ALA A 121 -20.21 -20.24 2.77
CA ALA A 121 -21.17 -21.19 3.34
C ALA A 121 -20.61 -22.61 3.30
N PHE A 122 -20.02 -23.02 2.17
CA PHE A 122 -19.36 -24.32 2.02
C PHE A 122 -18.20 -24.50 3.01
N SER A 123 -17.33 -23.50 3.11
CA SER A 123 -16.19 -23.53 4.03
C SER A 123 -16.62 -23.65 5.49
N LYS A 124 -17.72 -22.99 5.89
CA LYS A 124 -18.28 -23.14 7.23
C LYS A 124 -18.81 -24.55 7.50
N ALA A 125 -19.47 -25.14 6.51
CA ALA A 125 -20.07 -26.45 6.65
C ALA A 125 -19.06 -27.60 6.60
N LYS A 126 -18.00 -27.46 5.79
CA LYS A 126 -17.02 -28.53 5.53
C LYS A 126 -15.68 -28.31 6.23
N GLY A 127 -15.40 -27.11 6.71
CA GLY A 127 -14.11 -26.75 7.32
C GLY A 127 -13.01 -26.37 6.32
N TYR A 128 -13.24 -26.59 5.01
CA TYR A 128 -12.32 -26.25 3.90
C TYR A 128 -13.09 -25.70 2.70
N HIS A 129 -12.39 -25.20 1.69
CA HIS A 129 -12.97 -24.77 0.40
C HIS A 129 -12.14 -25.26 -0.79
#